data_9877fa6e0c5331531cda26cad5c23818
#
_entry.id   9877fa6e0c5331531cda26cad5c23818
#
_cell.length_a   1.000
_cell.length_b   1.000
_cell.length_c   1.000
_cell.angle_alpha   90.00
_cell.angle_beta   90.00
_cell.angle_gamma   90.00
#
_symmetry.space_group_name_H-M   'P 1'
#
loop_
_entity.id
_entity.type
_entity.pdbx_description
1 polymer ?
#
loop_
_entity_poly.entity_id
_entity_poly.type
_entity_poly.pdbx_seq_one_letter_code
_entity_poly.pdbx_strand_id
1 'polypeptide(L)'
;MLVNLNDVLRPARAGKYGVGLFNTVNLEMAKGVLQAAEENQCPVIIGTAEVLLNTATLEETADMLLPLAKRASVPVVLHFDHGLTHDLCVKALELGFTSIMYDCSTDTYEDNLKKVKEMADIAHGYGATLEAELGHVGEAAGHDPSAFYTDPAQALEFVQHTGCDALAIAVGTAHGAYKFPPKLDFARIETIAAQMDTPLVLHGGSGLTDEDFRHAIASGISKINIFTDINVAYAEGAKKALAAGAVSATDMFPYLVEAVKEATVKKMKLFSMK
;
A
#
# COMPACT_ATOMS: atom_id res chain seq x y z
N MET A 1 3.39 -12.79 12.10
CA MET A 1 4.69 -13.27 11.54
C MET A 1 5.21 -12.18 10.61
N LEU A 2 6.26 -11.45 11.04
CA LEU A 2 6.83 -10.33 10.27
C LEU A 2 7.66 -10.89 9.10
N VAL A 3 7.38 -10.36 7.89
CA VAL A 3 8.02 -10.75 6.61
C VAL A 3 8.26 -9.51 5.73
N ASN A 4 8.93 -9.63 4.58
CA ASN A 4 9.10 -8.54 3.62
C ASN A 4 8.16 -8.67 2.40
N LEU A 5 8.17 -7.70 1.46
CA LEU A 5 7.27 -7.72 0.31
C LEU A 5 7.45 -8.95 -0.58
N ASN A 6 8.68 -9.42 -0.76
CA ASN A 6 8.95 -10.57 -1.63
C ASN A 6 8.23 -11.84 -1.15
N ASP A 7 8.10 -12.00 0.18
CA ASP A 7 7.44 -13.16 0.78
C ASP A 7 5.93 -13.22 0.48
N VAL A 8 5.30 -12.07 0.21
CA VAL A 8 3.85 -11.98 -0.02
C VAL A 8 3.50 -11.63 -1.47
N LEU A 9 4.29 -10.81 -2.17
CA LEU A 9 3.94 -10.35 -3.51
C LEU A 9 4.37 -11.32 -4.62
N ARG A 10 5.48 -12.04 -4.48
CA ARG A 10 5.85 -13.07 -5.47
C ARG A 10 4.82 -14.20 -5.54
N PRO A 11 4.34 -14.76 -4.40
CA PRO A 11 3.21 -15.70 -4.44
C PRO A 11 1.93 -15.08 -4.98
N ALA A 12 1.63 -13.81 -4.66
CA ALA A 12 0.45 -13.10 -5.15
C ALA A 12 0.46 -13.00 -6.68
N ARG A 13 1.60 -12.57 -7.25
CA ARG A 13 1.78 -12.50 -8.70
C ARG A 13 1.63 -13.87 -9.37
N ALA A 14 2.30 -14.89 -8.85
CA ALA A 14 2.21 -16.24 -9.39
C ALA A 14 0.80 -16.81 -9.29
N GLY A 15 0.09 -16.53 -8.20
CA GLY A 15 -1.27 -16.98 -7.92
C GLY A 15 -2.38 -16.10 -8.51
N LYS A 16 -2.02 -14.97 -9.15
CA LYS A 16 -2.94 -13.97 -9.71
C LYS A 16 -3.99 -13.50 -8.70
N TYR A 17 -3.52 -13.10 -7.51
CA TYR A 17 -4.32 -12.41 -6.49
C TYR A 17 -3.60 -11.17 -6.00
N GLY A 18 -4.30 -10.28 -5.30
CA GLY A 18 -3.73 -9.06 -4.74
C GLY A 18 -3.53 -9.15 -3.24
N VAL A 19 -2.53 -8.43 -2.73
CA VAL A 19 -2.31 -8.19 -1.31
C VAL A 19 -2.56 -6.71 -1.02
N GLY A 20 -3.43 -6.43 -0.04
CA GLY A 20 -3.74 -5.05 0.37
C GLY A 20 -2.66 -4.48 1.26
N LEU A 21 -2.24 -3.24 0.97
CA LEU A 21 -1.60 -2.37 1.93
C LEU A 21 -2.68 -1.49 2.58
N PHE A 22 -2.67 -1.45 3.92
CA PHE A 22 -3.57 -0.63 4.72
C PHE A 22 -2.74 0.29 5.62
N ASN A 23 -2.69 1.58 5.28
CA ASN A 23 -2.03 2.57 6.14
C ASN A 23 -2.85 2.78 7.42
N THR A 24 -2.20 2.73 8.57
CA THR A 24 -2.82 2.80 9.89
C THR A 24 -2.19 3.90 10.70
N VAL A 25 -3.01 4.73 11.34
CA VAL A 25 -2.55 5.90 12.12
C VAL A 25 -2.76 5.73 13.63
N ASN A 26 -3.38 4.64 14.06
CA ASN A 26 -3.61 4.35 15.48
C ASN A 26 -3.80 2.85 15.73
N LEU A 27 -3.90 2.50 17.03
CA LEU A 27 -4.00 1.11 17.48
C LEU A 27 -5.28 0.42 17.02
N GLU A 28 -6.40 1.12 17.01
CA GLU A 28 -7.70 0.58 16.63
C GLU A 28 -7.72 0.16 15.17
N MET A 29 -7.17 1.01 14.29
CA MET A 29 -7.01 0.69 12.87
C MET A 29 -6.08 -0.50 12.68
N ALA A 30 -4.92 -0.50 13.34
CA ALA A 30 -3.97 -1.61 13.26
C ALA A 30 -4.60 -2.94 13.71
N LYS A 31 -5.37 -2.93 14.81
CA LYS A 31 -6.09 -4.12 15.30
C LYS A 31 -7.16 -4.58 14.32
N GLY A 32 -7.96 -3.66 13.77
CA GLY A 32 -9.00 -3.99 12.81
C GLY A 32 -8.42 -4.68 11.56
N VAL A 33 -7.34 -4.13 11.02
CA VAL A 33 -6.64 -4.70 9.85
C VAL A 33 -6.06 -6.08 10.16
N LEU A 34 -5.35 -6.22 11.29
CA LEU A 34 -4.71 -7.50 11.64
C LEU A 34 -5.73 -8.59 11.98
N GLN A 35 -6.81 -8.26 12.68
CA GLN A 35 -7.90 -9.21 12.93
C GLN A 35 -8.55 -9.67 11.61
N ALA A 36 -8.78 -8.76 10.67
CA ALA A 36 -9.27 -9.12 9.35
C ALA A 36 -8.34 -10.11 8.63
N ALA A 37 -7.03 -9.86 8.69
CA ALA A 37 -6.03 -10.73 8.06
C ALA A 37 -6.00 -12.12 8.72
N GLU A 38 -6.01 -12.19 10.04
CA GLU A 38 -5.99 -13.45 10.81
C GLU A 38 -7.27 -14.26 10.62
N GLU A 39 -8.45 -13.62 10.67
CA GLU A 39 -9.74 -14.29 10.44
C GLU A 39 -9.86 -14.88 9.01
N ASN A 40 -9.26 -14.21 8.01
CA ASN A 40 -9.30 -14.68 6.62
C ASN A 40 -8.05 -15.48 6.20
N GLN A 41 -7.09 -15.69 7.12
CA GLN A 41 -5.82 -16.39 6.86
C GLN A 41 -5.09 -15.83 5.63
N CYS A 42 -5.09 -14.49 5.49
CA CYS A 42 -4.50 -13.78 4.36
C CYS A 42 -3.22 -13.03 4.78
N PRO A 43 -2.21 -12.95 3.92
CA PRO A 43 -1.11 -12.02 4.11
C PRO A 43 -1.63 -10.58 4.05
N VAL A 44 -0.95 -9.67 4.74
CA VAL A 44 -1.31 -8.25 4.76
C VAL A 44 -0.08 -7.37 4.83
N ILE A 45 -0.18 -6.17 4.25
CA ILE A 45 0.81 -5.10 4.39
C ILE A 45 0.17 -4.02 5.24
N ILE A 46 0.82 -3.64 6.34
CA ILE A 46 0.43 -2.52 7.20
C ILE A 46 1.55 -1.50 7.28
N GLY A 47 1.22 -0.25 7.48
CA GLY A 47 2.26 0.77 7.59
C GLY A 47 1.71 2.17 7.79
N THR A 48 2.54 3.13 7.44
CA THR A 48 2.20 4.56 7.41
C THR A 48 2.88 5.21 6.22
N ALA A 49 2.37 6.36 5.79
CA ALA A 49 2.99 7.18 4.74
C ALA A 49 3.64 8.43 5.35
N GLU A 50 4.67 9.00 4.67
CA GLU A 50 5.35 10.19 5.17
C GLU A 50 4.38 11.36 5.41
N VAL A 51 3.37 11.53 4.55
CA VAL A 51 2.34 12.56 4.69
C VAL A 51 1.43 12.40 5.92
N LEU A 52 1.45 11.23 6.58
CA LEU A 52 0.67 10.94 7.78
C LEU A 52 1.46 11.13 9.08
N LEU A 53 2.75 11.47 9.02
CA LEU A 53 3.62 11.60 10.19
C LEU A 53 3.28 12.78 11.10
N ASN A 54 2.39 13.67 10.67
CA ASN A 54 1.78 14.68 11.53
C ASN A 54 0.75 14.11 12.52
N THR A 55 0.28 12.89 12.29
CA THR A 55 -0.69 12.18 13.17
C THR A 55 0.01 11.32 14.21
N ALA A 56 1.04 10.59 13.79
CA ALA A 56 1.94 9.83 14.66
C ALA A 56 3.33 9.83 14.01
N THR A 57 4.38 10.02 14.79
CA THR A 57 5.75 9.99 14.30
C THR A 57 6.11 8.60 13.76
N LEU A 58 7.20 8.51 13.01
CA LEU A 58 7.67 7.24 12.48
C LEU A 58 8.07 6.26 13.60
N GLU A 59 8.68 6.79 14.68
CA GLU A 59 9.03 6.02 15.89
C GLU A 59 7.78 5.49 16.60
N GLU A 60 6.78 6.35 16.85
CA GLU A 60 5.52 5.95 17.48
C GLU A 60 4.79 4.89 16.66
N THR A 61 4.81 5.03 15.33
CA THR A 61 4.26 4.05 14.41
C THR A 61 5.01 2.72 14.49
N ALA A 62 6.34 2.75 14.49
CA ALA A 62 7.16 1.54 14.62
C ALA A 62 6.92 0.83 15.96
N ASP A 63 6.92 1.58 17.06
CA ASP A 63 6.67 1.05 18.41
C ASP A 63 5.29 0.39 18.54
N MET A 64 4.31 0.91 17.84
CA MET A 64 2.95 0.34 17.80
C MET A 64 2.85 -0.88 16.88
N LEU A 65 3.30 -0.76 15.63
CA LEU A 65 3.02 -1.76 14.59
C LEU A 65 3.97 -2.95 14.63
N LEU A 66 5.26 -2.74 14.91
CA LEU A 66 6.27 -3.80 14.87
C LEU A 66 5.97 -4.95 15.84
N PRO A 67 5.62 -4.70 17.14
CA PRO A 67 5.23 -5.77 18.03
C PRO A 67 3.94 -6.50 17.61
N LEU A 68 2.99 -5.80 17.02
CA LEU A 68 1.75 -6.40 16.51
C LEU A 68 2.04 -7.32 15.31
N ALA A 69 2.82 -6.84 14.33
CA ALA A 69 3.21 -7.61 13.16
C ALA A 69 4.00 -8.87 13.52
N LYS A 70 4.93 -8.79 14.49
CA LYS A 70 5.72 -9.94 14.98
C LYS A 70 4.84 -11.02 15.61
N ARG A 71 3.76 -10.64 16.31
CA ARG A 71 2.87 -11.59 17.01
C ARG A 71 1.77 -12.17 16.14
N ALA A 72 1.49 -11.53 14.98
CA ALA A 72 0.43 -11.99 14.08
C ALA A 72 0.65 -13.45 13.62
N SER A 73 -0.43 -14.20 13.48
CA SER A 73 -0.44 -15.60 13.03
C SER A 73 -0.32 -15.76 11.50
N VAL A 74 -0.49 -14.66 10.78
CA VAL A 74 -0.36 -14.58 9.31
C VAL A 74 0.88 -13.77 8.90
N PRO A 75 1.36 -13.87 7.64
CA PRO A 75 2.41 -13.02 7.12
C PRO A 75 2.00 -11.54 7.13
N VAL A 76 2.81 -10.69 7.76
CA VAL A 76 2.60 -9.24 7.84
C VAL A 76 3.86 -8.53 7.40
N VAL A 77 3.73 -7.65 6.42
CA VAL A 77 4.79 -6.71 6.01
C VAL A 77 4.57 -5.39 6.74
N LEU A 78 5.63 -4.85 7.35
CA LEU A 78 5.62 -3.49 7.87
C LEU A 78 6.26 -2.56 6.84
N HIS A 79 5.46 -1.64 6.28
CA HIS A 79 5.83 -0.84 5.11
C HIS A 79 5.77 0.66 5.40
N PHE A 80 6.82 1.39 5.02
CA PHE A 80 6.82 2.84 4.97
C PHE A 80 6.44 3.29 3.56
N ASP A 81 5.22 3.80 3.42
CA ASP A 81 4.58 4.13 2.15
C ASP A 81 4.89 5.59 1.76
N HIS A 82 5.11 5.86 0.47
CA HIS A 82 5.44 7.19 -0.04
C HIS A 82 6.46 7.96 0.81
N GLY A 83 7.63 7.35 1.03
CA GLY A 83 8.78 8.06 1.59
C GLY A 83 9.33 9.03 0.56
N LEU A 84 9.24 10.33 0.83
CA LEU A 84 9.70 11.41 -0.02
C LEU A 84 11.12 11.85 0.37
N THR A 85 11.48 11.60 1.62
CA THR A 85 12.73 12.04 2.23
C THR A 85 13.67 10.85 2.42
N HIS A 86 14.88 10.94 1.84
CA HIS A 86 15.91 9.90 1.95
C HIS A 86 16.16 9.47 3.42
N ASP A 87 16.37 10.44 4.30
CA ASP A 87 16.71 10.17 5.70
C ASP A 87 15.57 9.48 6.46
N LEU A 88 14.30 9.79 6.13
CA LEU A 88 13.15 9.11 6.72
C LEU A 88 13.01 7.66 6.21
N CYS A 89 13.34 7.40 4.95
CA CYS A 89 13.39 6.05 4.40
C CYS A 89 14.45 5.21 5.14
N VAL A 90 15.66 5.75 5.33
CA VAL A 90 16.73 5.08 6.11
C VAL A 90 16.30 4.89 7.56
N LYS A 91 15.68 5.91 8.17
CA LYS A 91 15.17 5.84 9.54
C LYS A 91 14.10 4.75 9.71
N ALA A 92 13.20 4.56 8.73
CA ALA A 92 12.24 3.48 8.76
C ALA A 92 12.93 2.09 8.79
N LEU A 93 13.98 1.91 7.99
CA LEU A 93 14.78 0.68 8.01
C LEU A 93 15.45 0.45 9.37
N GLU A 94 16.05 1.48 9.96
CA GLU A 94 16.65 1.42 11.30
C GLU A 94 15.64 1.03 12.39
N LEU A 95 14.39 1.49 12.26
CA LEU A 95 13.31 1.17 13.18
C LEU A 95 12.72 -0.24 12.98
N GLY A 96 13.16 -0.95 11.92
CA GLY A 96 12.76 -2.33 11.66
C GLY A 96 11.58 -2.50 10.72
N PHE A 97 11.27 -1.49 9.90
CA PHE A 97 10.37 -1.69 8.76
C PHE A 97 10.99 -2.70 7.80
N THR A 98 10.20 -3.67 7.36
CA THR A 98 10.65 -4.73 6.46
C THR A 98 10.47 -4.39 4.99
N SER A 99 9.88 -3.23 4.72
CA SER A 99 9.70 -2.66 3.40
C SER A 99 9.57 -1.16 3.48
N ILE A 100 10.10 -0.48 2.49
CA ILE A 100 9.92 0.95 2.29
C ILE A 100 9.56 1.22 0.83
N MET A 101 8.88 2.33 0.56
CA MET A 101 8.77 2.94 -0.74
C MET A 101 9.59 4.23 -0.74
N TYR A 102 10.46 4.41 -1.74
CA TYR A 102 11.12 5.69 -1.98
C TYR A 102 10.54 6.31 -3.24
N ASP A 103 9.69 7.31 -3.05
CA ASP A 103 8.93 7.95 -4.11
C ASP A 103 9.67 9.15 -4.68
N CYS A 104 10.34 8.93 -5.81
CA CYS A 104 11.00 9.95 -6.62
C CYS A 104 10.27 10.18 -7.95
N SER A 105 8.98 9.83 -8.05
CA SER A 105 8.19 9.88 -9.29
C SER A 105 8.00 11.29 -9.86
N THR A 106 8.19 12.31 -9.04
CA THR A 106 8.14 13.73 -9.45
C THR A 106 9.47 14.27 -9.98
N ASP A 107 10.56 13.51 -9.84
CA ASP A 107 11.88 13.87 -10.38
C ASP A 107 12.00 13.56 -11.89
N THR A 108 13.14 13.90 -12.48
CA THR A 108 13.46 13.39 -13.81
C THR A 108 13.64 11.88 -13.80
N TYR A 109 13.46 11.21 -14.94
CA TYR A 109 13.66 9.75 -15.03
C TYR A 109 15.04 9.32 -14.53
N GLU A 110 16.08 10.04 -14.93
CA GLU A 110 17.48 9.76 -14.58
C GLU A 110 17.72 9.93 -13.08
N ASP A 111 17.16 10.97 -12.45
CA ASP A 111 17.28 11.21 -11.00
C ASP A 111 16.50 10.17 -10.21
N ASN A 112 15.27 9.84 -10.63
CA ASN A 112 14.46 8.77 -10.02
C ASN A 112 15.24 7.45 -10.07
N LEU A 113 15.71 7.05 -11.25
CA LEU A 113 16.48 5.81 -11.42
C LEU A 113 17.70 5.76 -10.50
N LYS A 114 18.48 6.84 -10.45
CA LYS A 114 19.69 6.92 -9.60
C LYS A 114 19.36 6.82 -8.11
N LYS A 115 18.39 7.61 -7.64
CA LYS A 115 18.00 7.65 -6.23
C LYS A 115 17.39 6.34 -5.75
N VAL A 116 16.52 5.75 -6.58
CA VAL A 116 15.90 4.46 -6.28
C VAL A 116 16.92 3.34 -6.27
N LYS A 117 17.89 3.32 -7.19
CA LYS A 117 19.00 2.36 -7.19
C LYS A 117 19.80 2.41 -5.88
N GLU A 118 20.18 3.60 -5.44
CA GLU A 118 20.90 3.80 -4.18
C GLU A 118 20.09 3.29 -2.98
N MET A 119 18.81 3.66 -2.91
CA MET A 119 17.94 3.23 -1.83
C MET A 119 17.64 1.73 -1.85
N ALA A 120 17.61 1.09 -3.03
CA ALA A 120 17.46 -0.36 -3.14
C ALA A 120 18.65 -1.08 -2.50
N ASP A 121 19.89 -0.64 -2.78
CA ASP A 121 21.08 -1.20 -2.18
C ASP A 121 21.09 -1.03 -0.65
N ILE A 122 20.63 0.13 -0.14
CA ILE A 122 20.47 0.39 1.29
C ILE A 122 19.42 -0.55 1.89
N ALA A 123 18.21 -0.60 1.34
CA ALA A 123 17.12 -1.44 1.87
C ALA A 123 17.50 -2.92 1.91
N HIS A 124 18.14 -3.42 0.85
CA HIS A 124 18.63 -4.79 0.78
C HIS A 124 19.71 -5.05 1.83
N GLY A 125 20.55 -4.06 2.16
CA GLY A 125 21.53 -4.14 3.25
C GLY A 125 20.90 -4.37 4.63
N TYR A 126 19.66 -3.91 4.83
CA TYR A 126 18.87 -4.18 6.04
C TYR A 126 18.03 -5.47 5.96
N GLY A 127 18.07 -6.19 4.83
CA GLY A 127 17.19 -7.36 4.57
C GLY A 127 15.74 -6.96 4.29
N ALA A 128 15.48 -5.68 4.03
CA ALA A 128 14.19 -5.13 3.67
C ALA A 128 14.03 -5.07 2.14
N THR A 129 12.82 -4.76 1.69
CA THR A 129 12.47 -4.60 0.28
C THR A 129 12.19 -3.14 -0.05
N LEU A 130 12.46 -2.77 -1.32
CA LEU A 130 12.15 -1.45 -1.85
C LEU A 130 11.03 -1.50 -2.88
N GLU A 131 10.00 -0.67 -2.68
CA GLU A 131 9.04 -0.27 -3.69
C GLU A 131 9.46 1.06 -4.31
N ALA A 132 9.24 1.20 -5.61
CA ALA A 132 9.46 2.45 -6.34
C ALA A 132 8.23 2.82 -7.16
N GLU A 133 8.17 4.06 -7.66
CA GLU A 133 7.11 4.52 -8.55
C GLU A 133 7.70 5.05 -9.87
N LEU A 134 7.10 4.67 -10.98
CA LEU A 134 7.42 5.18 -12.30
C LEU A 134 6.15 5.66 -13.01
N GLY A 135 6.25 6.82 -13.69
CA GLY A 135 5.10 7.66 -13.97
C GLY A 135 4.75 8.40 -12.67
N HIS A 136 3.62 9.07 -12.61
CA HIS A 136 3.22 9.75 -11.39
C HIS A 136 1.74 9.54 -11.10
N VAL A 137 1.44 8.95 -9.94
CA VAL A 137 0.09 8.81 -9.41
C VAL A 137 -0.23 10.08 -8.61
N GLY A 138 -0.76 11.09 -9.31
CA GLY A 138 -1.10 12.38 -8.71
C GLY A 138 -2.35 12.35 -7.84
N GLU A 139 -2.81 13.55 -7.44
CA GLU A 139 -4.08 13.71 -6.73
C GLU A 139 -5.26 13.84 -7.70
N ALA A 140 -6.45 13.36 -7.29
CA ALA A 140 -7.67 13.31 -8.09
C ALA A 140 -8.25 14.69 -8.50
N ALA A 141 -7.57 15.78 -8.18
CA ALA A 141 -8.05 17.15 -8.35
C ALA A 141 -7.54 17.83 -9.64
N GLY A 142 -7.89 17.33 -10.82
CA GLY A 142 -8.04 18.26 -11.94
C GLY A 142 -7.03 18.27 -13.07
N HIS A 143 -6.20 17.25 -13.27
CA HIS A 143 -5.33 17.14 -14.46
C HIS A 143 -5.65 15.85 -15.22
N ASP A 144 -5.41 15.86 -16.55
CA ASP A 144 -5.48 14.64 -17.34
C ASP A 144 -4.35 13.69 -16.90
N PRO A 145 -4.66 12.55 -16.28
CA PRO A 145 -3.64 11.64 -15.76
C PRO A 145 -2.82 10.98 -16.85
N SER A 146 -3.27 10.99 -18.10
CA SER A 146 -2.61 10.28 -19.21
C SER A 146 -1.20 10.78 -19.54
N ALA A 147 -0.91 12.06 -19.23
CA ALA A 147 0.43 12.65 -19.41
C ALA A 147 1.49 12.05 -18.47
N PHE A 148 1.05 11.37 -17.40
CA PHE A 148 1.91 10.81 -16.37
C PHE A 148 1.91 9.27 -16.34
N TYR A 149 1.26 8.62 -17.32
CA TYR A 149 1.20 7.17 -17.39
C TYR A 149 2.57 6.55 -17.58
N THR A 150 2.79 5.43 -16.89
CA THR A 150 4.03 4.66 -16.98
C THR A 150 4.25 4.12 -18.40
N ASP A 151 5.39 4.44 -19.00
CA ASP A 151 5.79 3.84 -20.27
C ASP A 151 6.29 2.40 -20.05
N PRO A 152 5.75 1.40 -20.77
CA PRO A 152 6.13 0.00 -20.57
C PRO A 152 7.62 -0.31 -20.82
N ALA A 153 8.25 0.34 -21.82
CA ALA A 153 9.66 0.11 -22.10
C ALA A 153 10.55 0.71 -21.01
N GLN A 154 10.21 1.92 -20.55
CA GLN A 154 10.91 2.55 -19.43
C GLN A 154 10.72 1.74 -18.14
N ALA A 155 9.55 1.13 -17.90
CA ALA A 155 9.31 0.31 -16.70
C ALA A 155 10.25 -0.88 -16.61
N LEU A 156 10.46 -1.60 -17.72
CA LEU A 156 11.41 -2.72 -17.78
C LEU A 156 12.85 -2.26 -17.51
N GLU A 157 13.29 -1.21 -18.19
CA GLU A 157 14.62 -0.63 -18.01
C GLU A 157 14.83 -0.17 -16.57
N PHE A 158 13.86 0.53 -15.99
CA PHE A 158 13.89 1.06 -14.63
C PHE A 158 14.09 -0.05 -13.59
N VAL A 159 13.29 -1.12 -13.66
CA VAL A 159 13.40 -2.25 -12.74
C VAL A 159 14.74 -2.98 -12.87
N GLN A 160 15.23 -3.18 -14.10
CA GLN A 160 16.52 -3.83 -14.34
C GLN A 160 17.71 -3.04 -13.79
N HIS A 161 17.65 -1.72 -13.82
CA HIS A 161 18.71 -0.85 -13.33
C HIS A 161 18.63 -0.56 -11.83
N THR A 162 17.44 -0.41 -11.30
CA THR A 162 17.24 -0.08 -9.87
C THR A 162 17.29 -1.30 -8.97
N GLY A 163 16.80 -2.45 -9.44
CA GLY A 163 16.65 -3.65 -8.63
C GLY A 163 15.55 -3.52 -7.57
N CYS A 164 14.57 -2.61 -7.74
CA CYS A 164 13.41 -2.51 -6.83
C CYS A 164 12.61 -3.81 -6.81
N ASP A 165 12.03 -4.13 -5.65
CA ASP A 165 11.30 -5.39 -5.41
C ASP A 165 9.84 -5.32 -5.84
N ALA A 166 9.28 -4.10 -5.95
CA ALA A 166 7.93 -3.83 -6.44
C ALA A 166 7.90 -2.49 -7.17
N LEU A 167 7.05 -2.37 -8.18
CA LEU A 167 6.92 -1.16 -8.99
C LEU A 167 5.49 -0.64 -8.99
N ALA A 168 5.27 0.54 -8.42
CA ALA A 168 4.03 1.29 -8.57
C ALA A 168 3.98 1.94 -9.95
N ILE A 169 2.83 1.79 -10.62
CA ILE A 169 2.62 2.26 -11.98
C ILE A 169 1.43 3.20 -12.07
N ALA A 170 1.60 4.28 -12.83
CA ALA A 170 0.54 5.23 -13.14
C ALA A 170 -0.26 4.73 -14.35
N VAL A 171 -1.53 4.39 -14.11
CA VAL A 171 -2.43 3.76 -15.10
C VAL A 171 -3.85 4.34 -15.08
N GLY A 172 -4.01 5.56 -14.53
CA GLY A 172 -5.29 6.28 -14.50
C GLY A 172 -5.96 6.36 -13.14
N THR A 173 -5.32 5.85 -12.10
CA THR A 173 -5.71 6.10 -10.71
C THR A 173 -5.08 7.39 -10.17
N ALA A 174 -5.63 7.91 -9.07
CA ALA A 174 -5.10 9.06 -8.34
C ALA A 174 -5.42 8.93 -6.84
N HIS A 175 -4.67 9.64 -5.99
CA HIS A 175 -4.91 9.66 -4.56
C HIS A 175 -6.10 10.55 -4.17
N GLY A 176 -6.79 10.17 -3.08
CA GLY A 176 -7.92 10.92 -2.54
C GLY A 176 -9.28 10.51 -3.09
N ALA A 177 -10.32 11.30 -2.79
CA ALA A 177 -11.68 11.03 -3.23
C ALA A 177 -11.88 11.46 -4.69
N TYR A 178 -12.28 10.52 -5.53
CA TYR A 178 -12.57 10.81 -6.94
C TYR A 178 -13.82 11.68 -7.10
N LYS A 179 -13.72 12.73 -7.91
CA LYS A 179 -14.87 13.53 -8.37
C LYS A 179 -15.62 12.85 -9.50
N PHE A 180 -14.92 12.08 -10.33
CA PHE A 180 -15.45 11.30 -11.44
C PHE A 180 -14.83 9.91 -11.40
N PRO A 181 -15.52 8.85 -11.84
CA PRO A 181 -14.95 7.50 -11.90
C PRO A 181 -13.64 7.52 -12.70
N PRO A 182 -12.54 6.99 -12.14
CA PRO A 182 -11.27 6.89 -12.87
C PRO A 182 -11.41 5.90 -14.03
N LYS A 183 -10.60 6.09 -15.05
CA LYS A 183 -10.54 5.19 -16.19
C LYS A 183 -9.17 4.52 -16.23
N LEU A 184 -9.10 3.26 -15.79
CA LEU A 184 -7.85 2.51 -15.76
C LEU A 184 -7.45 2.02 -17.16
N ASP A 185 -6.16 2.08 -17.45
CA ASP A 185 -5.55 1.50 -18.66
C ASP A 185 -5.08 0.06 -18.38
N PHE A 186 -6.02 -0.90 -18.43
CA PHE A 186 -5.74 -2.31 -18.17
C PHE A 186 -4.77 -2.92 -19.20
N ALA A 187 -4.84 -2.49 -20.46
CA ALA A 187 -3.93 -2.96 -21.50
C ALA A 187 -2.48 -2.56 -21.21
N ARG A 188 -2.27 -1.39 -20.61
CA ARG A 188 -0.96 -0.94 -20.13
C ARG A 188 -0.45 -1.82 -18.99
N ILE A 189 -1.30 -2.15 -18.01
CA ILE A 189 -0.95 -3.07 -16.92
C ILE A 189 -0.49 -4.41 -17.49
N GLU A 190 -1.27 -5.00 -18.40
CA GLU A 190 -0.95 -6.27 -19.06
C GLU A 190 0.38 -6.22 -19.82
N THR A 191 0.61 -5.12 -20.56
CA THR A 191 1.85 -4.92 -21.32
C THR A 191 3.07 -4.86 -20.40
N ILE A 192 3.00 -4.11 -19.30
CA ILE A 192 4.08 -4.00 -18.33
C ILE A 192 4.27 -5.36 -17.61
N ALA A 193 3.20 -5.97 -17.16
CA ALA A 193 3.23 -7.25 -16.46
C ALA A 193 3.84 -8.38 -17.30
N ALA A 194 3.64 -8.36 -18.62
CA ALA A 194 4.18 -9.38 -19.51
C ALA A 194 5.70 -9.29 -19.72
N GLN A 195 6.32 -8.14 -19.40
CA GLN A 195 7.74 -7.89 -19.67
C GLN A 195 8.65 -8.20 -18.49
N MET A 196 8.13 -8.31 -17.26
CA MET A 196 8.94 -8.44 -16.04
C MET A 196 8.27 -9.32 -14.99
N ASP A 197 9.07 -9.90 -14.10
CA ASP A 197 8.56 -10.68 -12.95
C ASP A 197 8.34 -9.82 -11.70
N THR A 198 8.79 -8.58 -11.70
CA THR A 198 8.61 -7.65 -10.57
C THR A 198 7.12 -7.41 -10.31
N PRO A 199 6.64 -7.60 -9.07
CA PRO A 199 5.26 -7.32 -8.69
C PRO A 199 4.87 -5.87 -8.99
N LEU A 200 3.69 -5.67 -9.61
CA LEU A 200 3.15 -4.35 -9.89
C LEU A 200 2.21 -3.89 -8.77
N VAL A 201 2.26 -2.59 -8.50
CA VAL A 201 1.48 -1.95 -7.43
C VAL A 201 0.51 -0.94 -8.02
N LEU A 202 -0.73 -0.95 -7.49
CA LEU A 202 -1.76 0.02 -7.79
C LEU A 202 -1.95 0.96 -6.60
N HIS A 203 -1.59 2.24 -6.78
CA HIS A 203 -1.91 3.31 -5.84
C HIS A 203 -3.27 3.93 -6.14
N GLY A 204 -3.83 4.72 -5.21
CA GLY A 204 -5.12 5.38 -5.40
C GLY A 204 -6.31 4.41 -5.52
N GLY A 205 -6.25 3.25 -4.87
CA GLY A 205 -7.27 2.23 -4.97
C GLY A 205 -8.60 2.55 -4.28
N SER A 206 -8.63 3.49 -3.34
CA SER A 206 -9.87 3.85 -2.63
C SER A 206 -10.86 4.52 -3.59
N GLY A 207 -12.10 3.99 -3.67
CA GLY A 207 -13.14 4.53 -4.56
C GLY A 207 -13.23 3.86 -5.93
N LEU A 208 -12.38 2.88 -6.24
CA LEU A 208 -12.54 2.01 -7.39
C LEU A 208 -13.69 1.03 -7.19
N THR A 209 -14.30 0.57 -8.29
CA THR A 209 -15.32 -0.48 -8.26
C THR A 209 -14.70 -1.85 -8.02
N ASP A 210 -15.49 -2.79 -7.54
CA ASP A 210 -15.05 -4.20 -7.38
C ASP A 210 -14.57 -4.81 -8.71
N GLU A 211 -15.19 -4.42 -9.82
CA GLU A 211 -14.82 -4.85 -11.17
C GLU A 211 -13.43 -4.32 -11.56
N ASP A 212 -13.16 -3.02 -11.27
CA ASP A 212 -11.85 -2.43 -11.55
C ASP A 212 -10.73 -3.15 -10.81
N PHE A 213 -10.94 -3.49 -9.53
CA PHE A 213 -9.95 -4.26 -8.77
C PHE A 213 -9.71 -5.65 -9.34
N ARG A 214 -10.79 -6.39 -9.67
CA ARG A 214 -10.65 -7.74 -10.27
C ARG A 214 -9.91 -7.68 -11.59
N HIS A 215 -10.25 -6.70 -12.43
CA HIS A 215 -9.60 -6.52 -13.72
C HIS A 215 -8.14 -6.14 -13.57
N ALA A 216 -7.81 -5.18 -12.69
CA ALA A 216 -6.43 -4.78 -12.43
C ALA A 216 -5.57 -5.97 -11.93
N ILE A 217 -6.08 -6.78 -11.01
CA ILE A 217 -5.40 -7.97 -10.52
C ILE A 217 -5.23 -9.01 -11.65
N ALA A 218 -6.28 -9.27 -12.42
CA ALA A 218 -6.22 -10.19 -13.56
C ALA A 218 -5.20 -9.75 -14.61
N SER A 219 -5.03 -8.42 -14.79
CA SER A 219 -4.05 -7.81 -15.69
C SER A 219 -2.62 -7.80 -15.14
N GLY A 220 -2.40 -8.07 -13.83
CA GLY A 220 -1.06 -8.26 -13.28
C GLY A 220 -0.71 -7.46 -12.02
N ILE A 221 -1.63 -6.67 -11.47
CA ILE A 221 -1.42 -5.99 -10.18
C ILE A 221 -1.36 -7.02 -9.05
N SER A 222 -0.38 -6.87 -8.16
CA SER A 222 -0.14 -7.76 -7.02
C SER A 222 -0.25 -7.06 -5.65
N LYS A 223 -0.09 -5.73 -5.57
CA LYS A 223 -0.28 -4.92 -4.36
C LYS A 223 -1.27 -3.81 -4.65
N ILE A 224 -2.15 -3.51 -3.70
CA ILE A 224 -3.13 -2.44 -3.81
C ILE A 224 -3.13 -1.61 -2.52
N ASN A 225 -2.94 -0.29 -2.65
CA ASN A 225 -2.95 0.63 -1.53
C ASN A 225 -4.37 1.10 -1.21
N ILE A 226 -4.78 0.90 0.05
CA ILE A 226 -6.08 1.30 0.61
C ILE A 226 -5.84 2.11 1.88
N PHE A 227 -6.27 3.37 1.87
CA PHE A 227 -6.26 4.21 3.08
C PHE A 227 -7.63 4.87 3.31
N THR A 228 -8.14 5.64 2.35
CA THR A 228 -9.38 6.42 2.52
C THR A 228 -10.54 5.55 2.98
N ASP A 229 -10.72 4.36 2.41
CA ASP A 229 -11.84 3.47 2.74
C ASP A 229 -11.84 3.04 4.21
N ILE A 230 -10.67 2.65 4.77
CA ILE A 230 -10.58 2.24 6.18
C ILE A 230 -10.60 3.44 7.13
N ASN A 231 -10.08 4.60 6.70
CA ASN A 231 -10.13 5.83 7.48
C ASN A 231 -11.57 6.36 7.60
N VAL A 232 -12.35 6.31 6.52
CA VAL A 232 -13.79 6.63 6.54
C VAL A 232 -14.55 5.61 7.38
N ALA A 233 -14.26 4.30 7.25
CA ALA A 233 -14.89 3.26 8.06
C ALA A 233 -14.64 3.49 9.57
N TYR A 234 -13.45 3.92 9.95
CA TYR A 234 -13.13 4.29 11.34
C TYR A 234 -14.07 5.42 11.84
N ALA A 235 -14.25 6.49 11.05
CA ALA A 235 -15.13 7.60 11.40
C ALA A 235 -16.61 7.16 11.50
N GLU A 236 -17.06 6.28 10.63
CA GLU A 236 -18.41 5.69 10.70
C GLU A 236 -18.57 4.78 11.94
N GLY A 237 -17.51 4.07 12.33
CA GLY A 237 -17.46 3.31 13.59
C GLY A 237 -17.68 4.21 14.81
N ALA A 238 -17.04 5.39 14.84
CA ALA A 238 -17.23 6.38 15.89
C ALA A 238 -18.69 6.90 15.96
N LYS A 239 -19.29 7.20 14.81
CA LYS A 239 -20.71 7.60 14.74
C LYS A 239 -21.64 6.51 15.27
N LYS A 240 -21.41 5.25 14.89
CA LYS A 240 -22.17 4.09 15.37
C LYS A 240 -22.05 3.95 16.89
N ALA A 241 -20.84 4.09 17.44
CA ALA A 241 -20.60 4.02 18.88
C ALA A 241 -21.39 5.09 19.65
N LEU A 242 -21.31 6.35 19.20
CA LEU A 242 -22.05 7.46 19.81
C LEU A 242 -23.57 7.24 19.72
N ALA A 243 -24.07 6.77 18.59
CA ALA A 243 -25.50 6.45 18.42
C ALA A 243 -25.96 5.29 19.30
N ALA A 244 -25.04 4.38 19.66
CA ALA A 244 -25.30 3.27 20.61
C ALA A 244 -25.16 3.67 22.08
N GLY A 245 -24.85 4.94 22.37
CA GLY A 245 -24.74 5.46 23.73
C GLY A 245 -23.34 5.34 24.36
N ALA A 246 -22.31 5.16 23.56
CA ALA A 246 -20.93 5.18 24.06
C ALA A 246 -20.59 6.55 24.64
N VAL A 247 -20.04 6.57 25.86
CA VAL A 247 -19.69 7.80 26.60
C VAL A 247 -18.20 7.88 26.93
N SER A 248 -17.41 6.85 26.60
CA SER A 248 -15.99 6.77 26.91
C SER A 248 -15.19 6.19 25.73
N ALA A 249 -13.86 6.39 25.74
CA ALA A 249 -12.97 5.81 24.75
C ALA A 249 -13.06 4.27 24.74
N THR A 250 -13.19 3.65 25.92
CA THR A 250 -13.32 2.20 26.06
C THR A 250 -14.63 1.65 25.48
N ASP A 251 -15.71 2.43 25.54
CA ASP A 251 -16.99 2.06 24.92
C ASP A 251 -16.92 2.17 23.39
N MET A 252 -16.18 3.17 22.89
CA MET A 252 -16.01 3.39 21.45
C MET A 252 -15.08 2.37 20.79
N PHE A 253 -14.05 1.93 21.52
CA PHE A 253 -12.98 1.09 21.00
C PHE A 253 -13.45 -0.11 20.16
N PRO A 254 -14.37 -0.98 20.63
CA PRO A 254 -14.82 -2.13 19.84
C PRO A 254 -15.52 -1.74 18.53
N TYR A 255 -16.26 -0.64 18.51
CA TYR A 255 -16.92 -0.15 17.29
C TYR A 255 -15.93 0.33 16.24
N LEU A 256 -14.84 0.99 16.68
CA LEU A 256 -13.79 1.49 15.80
C LEU A 256 -13.02 0.32 15.17
N VAL A 257 -12.61 -0.64 15.97
CA VAL A 257 -11.91 -1.85 15.51
C VAL A 257 -12.77 -2.65 14.54
N GLU A 258 -14.05 -2.91 14.90
CA GLU A 258 -14.95 -3.71 14.08
C GLU A 258 -15.25 -3.04 12.73
N ALA A 259 -15.46 -1.72 12.69
CA ALA A 259 -15.73 -0.99 11.45
C ALA A 259 -14.54 -1.08 10.47
N VAL A 260 -13.31 -0.91 10.98
CA VAL A 260 -12.10 -1.07 10.18
C VAL A 260 -11.93 -2.52 9.73
N LYS A 261 -12.16 -3.49 10.63
CA LYS A 261 -12.10 -4.92 10.31
C LYS A 261 -13.06 -5.27 9.17
N GLU A 262 -14.33 -4.88 9.27
CA GLU A 262 -15.35 -5.15 8.23
C GLU A 262 -14.94 -4.58 6.86
N ALA A 263 -14.43 -3.34 6.83
CA ALA A 263 -13.96 -2.70 5.60
C ALA A 263 -12.75 -3.45 5.00
N THR A 264 -11.80 -3.84 5.86
CA THR A 264 -10.61 -4.59 5.45
C THR A 264 -10.97 -5.98 4.92
N VAL A 265 -11.86 -6.71 5.59
CA VAL A 265 -12.33 -8.04 5.14
C VAL A 265 -12.94 -7.96 3.74
N LYS A 266 -13.74 -6.94 3.45
CA LYS A 266 -14.32 -6.75 2.10
C LYS A 266 -13.22 -6.65 1.03
N LYS A 267 -12.18 -5.84 1.29
CA LYS A 267 -11.05 -5.68 0.37
C LYS A 267 -10.23 -6.98 0.24
N MET A 268 -9.92 -7.65 1.35
CA MET A 268 -9.17 -8.91 1.31
C MET A 268 -9.89 -10.01 0.52
N LYS A 269 -11.21 -10.17 0.71
CA LYS A 269 -12.02 -11.10 -0.08
C LYS A 269 -12.00 -10.75 -1.56
N LEU A 270 -12.13 -9.47 -1.89
CA LEU A 270 -12.08 -8.99 -3.27
C LEU A 270 -10.72 -9.27 -3.91
N PHE A 271 -9.63 -8.98 -3.20
CA PHE A 271 -8.27 -9.14 -3.72
C PHE A 271 -7.83 -10.59 -3.81
N SER A 272 -8.39 -11.48 -2.97
CA SER A 272 -8.10 -12.93 -3.05
C SER A 272 -8.64 -13.60 -4.31
N MET A 273 -9.47 -12.92 -5.10
CA MET A 273 -10.11 -13.44 -6.33
C MET A 273 -10.92 -14.71 -6.12
N LYS A 274 -11.41 -14.93 -4.88
CA LYS A 274 -12.22 -16.10 -4.48
C LYS A 274 -13.71 -15.78 -4.47
#